data_aaf38ed4da47efa666b1340d1014b395
#
_entry.id   aaf38ed4da47efa666b1340d1014b395
#
_cell.length_a   1.000
_cell.length_b   1.000
_cell.length_c   1.000
_cell.angle_alpha   90.00
_cell.angle_beta   90.00
_cell.angle_gamma   90.00
#
_symmetry.space_group_name_H-M   'P 1'
#
loop_
_entity.id
_entity.type
_entity.pdbx_description
1 polymer ?
#
loop_
_entity_poly.entity_id
_entity_poly.type
_entity_poly.pdbx_seq_one_letter_code
_entity_poly.pdbx_strand_id
1 'polypeptide(L)'
;MELEHYHPSEILAMHIRALYQRLTSSPQSLYRPLQTLMMALGVLMGWVGTASAQDPSVLMRIPSMLSPSAKISFIAAAPSDDEIYTVYGHAGLRVQDAQQGLDVVFNYGIFDFSEDFLLRYVQGKTDYIVLPMPTEAYRESYAGRELREVILATTSGQRSRMWALLLKNIQPENRVYRYNAFRNNCSTRPLDLYFETLSLPPDLQGTLDMVALHFDDQNSHYLRPTTWRQVINALEAGSPWLVLGTDLAMGSELDQTMHPLERLFIPTDAAEILATSSYGRMGATDTVWLKPCEQYIKTEGAPATPRGGFNFTHPLIAFSLLLILCLTIYALRARGWKIYGILEFLIYLVAGLGGCLLFYISFFSEHPMVFPNWNLLALHPGYLVLAVLMPFGSRTMQVRRIISMVLLIPLVAFPIVALSVGQVINPSVYLIAVSLFVLGLGRAGWFPSFLMPLPTLP
;
A
#
# COMPACT_ATOMS: atom_id res chain seq x y z
N MET A 1 -50.24 13.32 -7.28
CA MET A 1 -49.85 13.72 -8.62
C MET A 1 -48.34 13.74 -8.65
N GLU A 2 -47.87 12.70 -9.23
CA GLU A 2 -46.66 12.27 -9.94
C GLU A 2 -45.49 11.80 -9.10
N LEU A 3 -45.53 10.51 -8.73
CA LEU A 3 -44.34 9.75 -8.29
C LEU A 3 -44.17 8.43 -9.08
N GLU A 4 -44.75 8.31 -10.28
CA GLU A 4 -44.78 7.02 -11.02
C GLU A 4 -43.68 6.82 -12.08
N HIS A 5 -42.62 7.68 -12.12
CA HIS A 5 -41.59 7.55 -13.18
C HIS A 5 -40.15 7.45 -12.69
N TYR A 6 -39.91 7.20 -11.38
CA TYR A 6 -38.53 7.01 -10.91
C TYR A 6 -38.19 5.53 -10.68
N HIS A 7 -37.05 5.11 -11.20
CA HIS A 7 -36.52 3.78 -10.96
C HIS A 7 -36.23 3.57 -9.46
N PRO A 8 -36.47 2.38 -8.88
CA PRO A 8 -36.27 2.13 -7.44
C PRO A 8 -34.89 2.54 -6.89
N SER A 9 -33.84 2.48 -7.72
CA SER A 9 -32.50 2.96 -7.39
C SER A 9 -32.39 4.48 -7.24
N GLU A 10 -33.21 5.26 -7.94
CA GLU A 10 -33.22 6.73 -7.86
C GLU A 10 -33.98 7.19 -6.62
N ILE A 11 -35.07 6.49 -6.27
CA ILE A 11 -35.81 6.74 -5.02
C ILE A 11 -34.91 6.45 -3.80
N LEU A 12 -34.12 5.38 -3.83
CA LEU A 12 -33.16 5.05 -2.79
C LEU A 12 -32.05 6.10 -2.70
N ALA A 13 -31.52 6.56 -3.83
CA ALA A 13 -30.52 7.62 -3.89
C ALA A 13 -31.04 8.96 -3.38
N MET A 14 -32.32 9.31 -3.66
CA MET A 14 -32.96 10.49 -3.09
C MET A 14 -33.15 10.39 -1.58
N HIS A 15 -33.55 9.24 -1.06
CA HIS A 15 -33.66 9.02 0.39
C HIS A 15 -32.31 9.06 1.10
N ILE A 16 -31.26 8.51 0.51
CA ILE A 16 -29.89 8.57 1.03
C ILE A 16 -29.39 10.03 1.01
N ARG A 17 -29.64 10.80 -0.05
CA ARG A 17 -29.29 12.23 -0.10
C ARG A 17 -30.07 13.06 0.94
N ALA A 18 -31.35 12.79 1.12
CA ALA A 18 -32.16 13.48 2.12
C ALA A 18 -31.71 13.13 3.56
N LEU A 19 -31.33 11.89 3.82
CA LEU A 19 -30.75 11.44 5.09
C LEU A 19 -29.38 12.09 5.33
N TYR A 20 -28.55 12.15 4.30
CA TYR A 20 -27.24 12.81 4.34
C TYR A 20 -27.37 14.30 4.63
N GLN A 21 -28.29 15.01 3.96
CA GLN A 21 -28.56 16.42 4.23
C GLN A 21 -29.10 16.68 5.64
N ARG A 22 -29.96 15.79 6.18
CA ARG A 22 -30.43 15.86 7.57
C ARG A 22 -29.32 15.58 8.59
N LEU A 23 -28.37 14.72 8.28
CA LEU A 23 -27.21 14.44 9.14
C LEU A 23 -26.16 15.54 9.08
N THR A 24 -26.05 16.27 7.96
CA THR A 24 -25.09 17.38 7.80
C THR A 24 -25.63 18.74 8.27
N SER A 25 -26.93 18.87 8.53
CA SER A 25 -27.55 20.09 9.05
C SER A 25 -27.61 20.15 10.59
N SER A 26 -27.04 19.20 11.32
CA SER A 26 -26.96 19.17 12.78
C SER A 26 -25.67 19.83 13.31
N PRO A 27 -25.70 20.52 14.48
CA PRO A 27 -24.61 21.44 14.85
C PRO A 27 -23.27 20.77 15.11
N GLN A 28 -22.22 21.52 14.86
CA GLN A 28 -20.78 21.21 14.86
C GLN A 28 -20.21 20.42 16.08
N SER A 29 -21.02 20.09 17.07
CA SER A 29 -20.58 19.44 18.32
C SER A 29 -20.27 17.92 18.18
N LEU A 30 -20.81 17.24 17.16
CA LEU A 30 -20.60 15.79 16.95
C LEU A 30 -19.40 15.48 16.04
N TYR A 31 -18.96 16.44 15.22
CA TYR A 31 -17.83 16.26 14.31
C TYR A 31 -16.46 16.41 15.00
N ARG A 32 -16.37 17.22 16.07
CA ARG A 32 -15.12 17.42 16.81
C ARG A 32 -14.49 16.14 17.38
N PRO A 33 -15.23 15.24 18.06
CA PRO A 33 -14.63 14.00 18.56
C PRO A 33 -14.24 13.02 17.47
N LEU A 34 -14.93 13.00 16.32
CA LEU A 34 -14.59 12.14 15.19
C LEU A 34 -13.35 12.67 14.44
N GLN A 35 -13.26 13.99 14.25
CA GLN A 35 -12.05 14.64 13.72
C GLN A 35 -10.86 14.48 14.68
N THR A 36 -11.07 14.58 15.99
CA THR A 36 -10.02 14.35 16.99
C THR A 36 -9.57 12.89 17.02
N LEU A 37 -10.48 11.94 16.83
CA LEU A 37 -10.13 10.51 16.73
C LEU A 37 -9.41 10.21 15.40
N MET A 38 -9.82 10.82 14.30
CA MET A 38 -9.13 10.71 13.01
C MET A 38 -7.79 11.44 13.00
N MET A 39 -7.68 12.60 13.67
CA MET A 39 -6.39 13.26 13.91
C MET A 39 -5.49 12.45 14.85
N ALA A 40 -6.01 11.81 15.89
CA ALA A 40 -5.25 10.93 16.77
C ALA A 40 -4.76 9.68 16.04
N LEU A 41 -5.54 9.12 15.13
CA LEU A 41 -5.11 8.04 14.22
C LEU A 41 -4.08 8.55 13.19
N GLY A 42 -4.21 9.78 12.70
CA GLY A 42 -3.24 10.44 11.84
C GLY A 42 -1.94 10.81 12.55
N VAL A 43 -2.01 11.19 13.82
CA VAL A 43 -0.82 11.47 14.68
C VAL A 43 -0.08 10.18 15.05
N LEU A 44 -0.78 9.04 15.13
CA LEU A 44 -0.16 7.71 15.28
C LEU A 44 0.53 7.25 13.98
N MET A 45 0.21 7.86 12.83
CA MET A 45 0.84 7.61 11.53
C MET A 45 1.96 8.59 11.14
N GLY A 46 2.46 9.39 12.08
CA GLY A 46 3.61 10.26 11.88
C GLY A 46 3.25 11.63 11.28
N TRP A 47 3.92 12.64 11.76
CA TRP A 47 3.89 14.01 11.26
C TRP A 47 4.24 14.04 9.77
N VAL A 48 3.31 14.45 8.94
CA VAL A 48 3.54 14.64 7.51
C VAL A 48 4.14 16.02 7.31
N GLY A 49 5.41 16.06 6.94
CA GLY A 49 6.05 17.28 6.50
C GLY A 49 5.33 17.83 5.26
N THR A 50 4.98 19.10 5.29
CA THR A 50 4.41 19.81 4.14
C THR A 50 5.45 19.84 3.02
N ALA A 51 5.25 19.01 1.99
CA ALA A 51 5.96 19.19 0.73
C ALA A 51 5.54 20.57 0.17
N SER A 52 6.46 21.53 0.22
CA SER A 52 6.25 22.85 -0.34
C SER A 52 5.94 22.71 -1.83
N ALA A 53 4.76 23.12 -2.25
CA ALA A 53 4.41 23.22 -3.65
C ALA A 53 5.43 24.19 -4.31
N GLN A 54 6.29 23.66 -5.15
CA GLN A 54 7.28 24.46 -5.87
C GLN A 54 6.56 25.41 -6.82
N ASP A 55 7.00 26.67 -6.77
CA ASP A 55 6.51 27.76 -7.61
C ASP A 55 6.53 27.36 -9.10
N PRO A 56 5.38 27.42 -9.81
CA PRO A 56 5.31 27.13 -11.25
C PRO A 56 6.13 28.09 -12.11
N SER A 57 6.66 29.19 -11.56
CA SER A 57 7.48 30.19 -12.29
C SER A 57 8.84 29.68 -12.70
N VAL A 58 9.31 28.53 -12.22
CA VAL A 58 10.48 27.83 -12.77
C VAL A 58 10.06 26.98 -13.99
N LEU A 59 9.25 27.52 -14.87
CA LEU A 59 9.17 27.06 -16.26
C LEU A 59 10.50 27.39 -16.91
N MET A 60 11.51 26.58 -16.62
CA MET A 60 12.76 26.53 -17.37
C MET A 60 12.43 26.58 -18.85
N ARG A 61 13.27 27.25 -19.64
CA ARG A 61 13.16 27.18 -21.10
C ARG A 61 13.42 25.75 -21.53
N ILE A 62 12.37 24.94 -21.53
CA ILE A 62 12.43 23.57 -22.03
C ILE A 62 12.45 23.65 -23.56
N PRO A 63 13.52 23.19 -24.22
CA PRO A 63 13.63 23.28 -25.68
C PRO A 63 12.64 22.32 -26.35
N SER A 64 12.18 22.66 -27.55
CA SER A 64 11.30 21.78 -28.33
C SER A 64 12.01 20.52 -28.86
N MET A 65 13.33 20.57 -29.02
CA MET A 65 14.18 19.47 -29.50
C MET A 65 15.47 19.39 -28.67
N LEU A 66 15.99 18.19 -28.51
CA LEU A 66 17.29 17.98 -27.89
C LEU A 66 18.42 18.02 -28.92
N SER A 67 19.62 18.41 -28.45
CA SER A 67 20.84 18.29 -29.27
C SER A 67 21.24 16.80 -29.47
N PRO A 68 22.08 16.50 -30.48
CA PRO A 68 22.56 15.12 -30.67
C PRO A 68 23.37 14.56 -29.51
N SER A 69 23.97 15.42 -28.68
CA SER A 69 24.80 15.04 -27.52
C SER A 69 23.99 14.93 -26.22
N ALA A 70 22.69 15.19 -26.24
CA ALA A 70 21.84 15.06 -25.07
C ALA A 70 21.84 13.63 -24.54
N LYS A 71 21.70 13.49 -23.21
CA LYS A 71 21.58 12.21 -22.52
C LYS A 71 20.26 12.13 -21.76
N ILE A 72 19.66 10.96 -21.74
CA ILE A 72 18.51 10.67 -20.91
C ILE A 72 18.91 9.55 -19.95
N SER A 73 18.65 9.75 -18.66
CA SER A 73 19.02 8.83 -17.61
C SER A 73 17.80 8.47 -16.78
N PHE A 74 17.74 7.22 -16.32
CA PHE A 74 16.88 6.84 -15.21
C PHE A 74 17.65 7.11 -13.91
N ILE A 75 17.11 7.94 -13.03
CA ILE A 75 17.72 8.29 -11.73
C ILE A 75 16.83 7.79 -10.60
N ALA A 76 17.43 7.04 -9.66
CA ALA A 76 16.75 6.46 -8.53
C ALA A 76 17.44 6.87 -7.22
N ALA A 77 16.65 7.31 -6.24
CA ALA A 77 17.09 7.52 -4.87
C ALA A 77 16.82 6.26 -4.04
N ALA A 78 17.83 5.86 -3.25
CA ALA A 78 17.71 4.72 -2.35
C ALA A 78 16.57 4.90 -1.34
N PRO A 79 15.99 3.83 -0.78
CA PRO A 79 15.03 3.87 0.31
C PRO A 79 15.54 4.69 1.49
N SER A 80 14.61 5.23 2.31
CA SER A 80 14.88 5.92 3.56
C SER A 80 13.80 5.54 4.58
N ASP A 81 14.11 5.65 5.86
CA ASP A 81 13.18 5.42 6.97
C ASP A 81 12.63 6.72 7.58
N ASP A 82 12.84 7.87 6.91
CA ASP A 82 12.39 9.17 7.39
C ASP A 82 10.87 9.28 7.39
N GLU A 83 10.22 8.74 6.34
CA GLU A 83 8.77 8.76 6.13
C GLU A 83 8.27 7.41 5.61
N ILE A 84 7.01 7.08 5.87
CA ILE A 84 6.42 5.77 5.48
C ILE A 84 6.54 5.50 3.97
N TYR A 85 6.36 6.52 3.14
CA TYR A 85 6.44 6.36 1.68
C TYR A 85 7.87 6.34 1.14
N THR A 86 8.86 6.79 1.92
CA THR A 86 10.27 6.80 1.48
C THR A 86 10.94 5.44 1.54
N VAL A 87 10.35 4.47 2.24
CA VAL A 87 10.90 3.10 2.36
C VAL A 87 10.99 2.34 1.03
N TYR A 88 10.30 2.83 -0.01
CA TYR A 88 10.33 2.22 -1.35
C TYR A 88 11.34 2.91 -2.29
N GLY A 89 11.99 3.98 -1.84
CA GLY A 89 12.81 4.80 -2.71
C GLY A 89 11.99 5.73 -3.61
N HIS A 90 12.68 6.36 -4.59
CA HIS A 90 12.03 7.23 -5.56
C HIS A 90 12.78 7.24 -6.88
N ALA A 91 12.11 7.54 -8.00
CA ALA A 91 12.76 7.61 -9.31
C ALA A 91 12.19 8.73 -10.19
N GLY A 92 12.98 9.07 -11.22
CA GLY A 92 12.61 9.99 -12.28
C GLY A 92 13.44 9.79 -13.52
N LEU A 93 13.18 10.59 -14.57
CA LEU A 93 13.99 10.65 -15.76
C LEU A 93 14.74 11.98 -15.82
N ARG A 94 16.07 11.91 -15.79
CA ARG A 94 16.93 13.06 -15.99
C ARG A 94 17.21 13.25 -17.48
N VAL A 95 17.11 14.49 -17.96
CA VAL A 95 17.50 14.89 -19.30
C VAL A 95 18.58 15.96 -19.18
N GLN A 96 19.76 15.64 -19.72
CA GLN A 96 20.91 16.53 -19.73
C GLN A 96 21.28 16.88 -21.17
N ASP A 97 21.33 18.16 -21.48
CA ASP A 97 21.77 18.70 -22.76
C ASP A 97 22.66 19.92 -22.54
N ALA A 98 23.98 19.68 -22.49
CA ALA A 98 24.96 20.74 -22.23
C ALA A 98 24.98 21.82 -23.30
N GLN A 99 24.62 21.50 -24.55
CA GLN A 99 24.59 22.48 -25.64
C GLN A 99 23.45 23.49 -25.47
N GLN A 100 22.38 23.11 -24.80
CA GLN A 100 21.23 23.96 -24.54
C GLN A 100 21.13 24.42 -23.06
N GLY A 101 22.12 24.08 -22.25
CA GLY A 101 22.12 24.40 -20.81
C GLY A 101 20.99 23.76 -20.06
N LEU A 102 20.48 22.61 -20.52
CA LEU A 102 19.39 21.88 -19.92
C LEU A 102 19.94 20.78 -19.00
N ASP A 103 19.49 20.74 -17.74
CA ASP A 103 19.74 19.64 -16.82
C ASP A 103 18.55 19.52 -15.83
N VAL A 104 17.60 18.67 -16.18
CA VAL A 104 16.31 18.55 -15.48
C VAL A 104 15.95 17.09 -15.20
N VAL A 105 15.24 16.88 -14.11
CA VAL A 105 14.59 15.60 -13.79
C VAL A 105 13.09 15.75 -13.96
N PHE A 106 12.49 14.90 -14.78
CA PHE A 106 11.06 14.69 -14.81
C PHE A 106 10.69 13.84 -13.62
N ASN A 107 10.19 14.50 -12.58
CA ASN A 107 9.87 13.91 -11.30
C ASN A 107 8.44 13.37 -11.34
N TYR A 108 8.28 12.04 -11.31
CA TYR A 108 7.01 11.34 -11.24
C TYR A 108 6.68 11.05 -9.78
N GLY A 109 5.40 11.15 -9.41
CA GLY A 109 5.00 10.82 -8.04
C GLY A 109 4.91 12.02 -7.10
N ILE A 110 4.81 13.24 -7.64
CA ILE A 110 4.43 14.41 -6.86
C ILE A 110 2.95 14.30 -6.54
N PHE A 111 2.59 14.44 -5.26
CA PHE A 111 1.21 14.38 -4.79
C PHE A 111 0.97 15.46 -3.73
N ASP A 112 -0.31 15.77 -3.50
CA ASP A 112 -0.73 16.75 -2.52
C ASP A 112 -1.55 16.06 -1.41
N PHE A 113 -1.27 16.43 -0.15
CA PHE A 113 -2.04 16.02 1.02
C PHE A 113 -3.28 16.92 1.21
N SER A 114 -4.24 16.80 0.27
CA SER A 114 -5.53 17.46 0.41
C SER A 114 -6.36 16.87 1.56
N GLU A 115 -7.39 17.59 2.02
CA GLU A 115 -8.26 17.12 3.13
C GLU A 115 -8.92 15.76 2.85
N ASP A 116 -9.13 15.42 1.59
CA ASP A 116 -9.71 14.15 1.15
C ASP A 116 -8.67 13.08 0.79
N PHE A 117 -7.35 13.39 0.90
CA PHE A 117 -6.28 12.49 0.50
C PHE A 117 -6.41 11.10 1.14
N LEU A 118 -6.62 11.03 2.45
CA LEU A 118 -6.74 9.75 3.16
C LEU A 118 -7.92 8.90 2.65
N LEU A 119 -9.05 9.52 2.37
CA LEU A 119 -10.21 8.84 1.81
C LEU A 119 -9.91 8.32 0.40
N ARG A 120 -9.32 9.15 -0.45
CA ARG A 120 -8.90 8.78 -1.81
C ARG A 120 -7.84 7.69 -1.79
N TYR A 121 -6.92 7.74 -0.84
CA TYR A 121 -5.91 6.69 -0.63
C TYR A 121 -6.57 5.35 -0.30
N VAL A 122 -7.48 5.29 0.68
CA VAL A 122 -8.23 4.06 1.02
C VAL A 122 -9.03 3.52 -0.17
N GLN A 123 -9.54 4.42 -1.02
CA GLN A 123 -10.25 4.05 -2.25
C GLN A 123 -9.33 3.57 -3.39
N GLY A 124 -8.00 3.72 -3.27
CA GLY A 124 -7.08 3.49 -4.38
C GLY A 124 -7.17 4.54 -5.49
N LYS A 125 -7.69 5.74 -5.18
CA LYS A 125 -7.99 6.82 -6.14
C LYS A 125 -7.07 8.02 -5.98
N THR A 126 -5.81 7.79 -5.66
CA THR A 126 -4.82 8.86 -5.58
C THR A 126 -4.30 9.22 -6.97
N ASP A 127 -4.31 10.51 -7.28
CA ASP A 127 -3.75 11.04 -8.51
C ASP A 127 -2.43 11.72 -8.18
N TYR A 128 -1.43 11.45 -8.99
CA TYR A 128 -0.09 11.98 -8.88
C TYR A 128 0.24 12.81 -10.12
N ILE A 129 1.26 13.66 -10.01
CA ILE A 129 1.61 14.62 -11.05
C ILE A 129 3.07 14.40 -11.46
N VAL A 130 3.37 14.54 -12.75
CA VAL A 130 4.74 14.67 -13.25
C VAL A 130 5.07 16.13 -13.52
N LEU A 131 6.20 16.60 -12.95
CA LEU A 131 6.73 17.94 -13.23
C LEU A 131 8.25 17.87 -13.46
N PRO A 132 8.79 18.69 -14.39
CA PRO A 132 10.23 18.86 -14.52
C PRO A 132 10.75 19.74 -13.37
N MET A 133 11.92 19.39 -12.84
CA MET A 133 12.62 20.16 -11.82
C MET A 133 14.12 20.18 -12.11
N PRO A 134 14.88 21.20 -11.68
CA PRO A 134 16.34 21.20 -11.78
C PRO A 134 16.94 19.96 -11.16
N THR A 135 17.93 19.35 -11.83
CA THR A 135 18.62 18.17 -11.27
C THR A 135 19.25 18.45 -9.92
N GLU A 136 19.77 19.64 -9.69
CA GLU A 136 20.35 20.03 -8.40
C GLU A 136 19.29 20.01 -7.29
N ALA A 137 18.11 20.60 -7.51
CA ALA A 137 17.00 20.57 -6.57
C ALA A 137 16.50 19.13 -6.30
N TYR A 138 16.52 18.26 -7.33
CA TYR A 138 16.24 16.85 -7.13
C TYR A 138 17.28 16.18 -6.21
N ARG A 139 18.57 16.44 -6.43
CA ARG A 139 19.65 15.89 -5.59
C ARG A 139 19.59 16.40 -4.17
N GLU A 140 19.30 17.67 -3.96
CA GLU A 140 19.10 18.28 -2.65
C GLU A 140 17.94 17.60 -1.88
N SER A 141 16.83 17.30 -2.55
CA SER A 141 15.68 16.61 -1.96
C SER A 141 16.01 15.20 -1.45
N TYR A 142 17.09 14.60 -1.96
CA TYR A 142 17.56 13.27 -1.57
C TYR A 142 18.97 13.32 -0.98
N ALA A 143 19.39 14.46 -0.40
CA ALA A 143 20.70 14.61 0.20
C ALA A 143 20.96 13.53 1.28
N GLY A 144 22.16 12.95 1.26
CA GLY A 144 22.55 11.88 2.19
C GLY A 144 22.10 10.46 1.76
N ARG A 145 21.23 10.32 0.78
CA ARG A 145 20.80 9.03 0.22
C ARG A 145 21.67 8.66 -1.00
N GLU A 146 21.91 7.37 -1.19
CA GLU A 146 22.54 6.87 -2.44
C GLU A 146 21.63 7.19 -3.63
N LEU A 147 22.18 7.81 -4.66
CA LEU A 147 21.53 7.98 -5.96
C LEU A 147 22.18 7.04 -6.97
N ARG A 148 21.34 6.33 -7.72
CA ARG A 148 21.72 5.44 -8.82
C ARG A 148 21.24 6.03 -10.11
N GLU A 149 22.15 6.32 -11.03
CA GLU A 149 21.82 6.89 -12.33
C GLU A 149 22.26 5.95 -13.43
N VAL A 150 21.31 5.59 -14.30
CA VAL A 150 21.54 4.75 -15.49
C VAL A 150 21.34 5.62 -16.72
N ILE A 151 22.44 5.96 -17.41
CA ILE A 151 22.35 6.61 -18.71
C ILE A 151 21.83 5.59 -19.71
N LEU A 152 20.66 5.88 -20.30
CA LEU A 152 19.97 4.95 -21.19
C LEU A 152 20.64 4.92 -22.56
N ALA A 153 20.95 3.73 -23.03
CA ALA A 153 21.47 3.50 -24.38
C ALA A 153 20.33 3.75 -25.39
N THR A 154 20.41 4.89 -26.11
CA THR A 154 19.37 5.30 -27.04
C THR A 154 19.99 5.85 -28.34
N THR A 155 19.41 5.50 -29.48
CA THR A 155 19.67 6.16 -30.73
C THR A 155 19.15 7.61 -30.73
N SER A 156 19.59 8.46 -31.64
CA SER A 156 19.08 9.83 -31.75
C SER A 156 17.55 9.85 -31.99
N GLY A 157 17.05 8.94 -32.80
CA GLY A 157 15.59 8.82 -33.05
C GLY A 157 14.81 8.42 -31.80
N GLN A 158 15.31 7.45 -31.02
CA GLN A 158 14.71 7.04 -29.76
C GLN A 158 14.72 8.18 -28.74
N ARG A 159 15.84 8.92 -28.62
CA ARG A 159 15.93 10.11 -27.75
C ARG A 159 14.92 11.17 -28.12
N SER A 160 14.81 11.48 -29.41
CA SER A 160 13.85 12.48 -29.90
C SER A 160 12.41 12.05 -29.61
N ARG A 161 12.08 10.76 -29.80
CA ARG A 161 10.76 10.22 -29.45
C ARG A 161 10.48 10.29 -27.96
N MET A 162 11.45 9.88 -27.13
CA MET A 162 11.32 9.92 -25.68
C MET A 162 11.13 11.36 -25.17
N TRP A 163 11.88 12.33 -25.76
CA TRP A 163 11.71 13.74 -25.46
C TRP A 163 10.30 14.24 -25.79
N ALA A 164 9.78 13.91 -26.97
CA ALA A 164 8.43 14.26 -27.35
C ALA A 164 7.37 13.69 -26.39
N LEU A 165 7.55 12.45 -25.92
CA LEU A 165 6.67 11.82 -24.92
C LEU A 165 6.76 12.53 -23.55
N LEU A 166 7.96 12.91 -23.12
CA LEU A 166 8.15 13.67 -21.88
C LEU A 166 7.48 15.05 -21.95
N LEU A 167 7.66 15.77 -23.08
CA LEU A 167 7.00 17.05 -23.31
C LEU A 167 5.48 16.92 -23.32
N LYS A 168 4.97 15.85 -23.90
CA LYS A 168 3.52 15.53 -23.88
C LYS A 168 3.04 15.26 -22.44
N ASN A 169 3.80 14.53 -21.65
CA ASN A 169 3.41 14.16 -20.29
C ASN A 169 3.29 15.34 -19.32
N ILE A 170 4.08 16.40 -19.52
CA ILE A 170 4.01 17.58 -18.64
C ILE A 170 2.93 18.59 -19.05
N GLN A 171 2.22 18.37 -20.16
CA GLN A 171 1.11 19.23 -20.52
C GLN A 171 -0.01 19.16 -19.46
N PRO A 172 -0.72 20.26 -19.19
CA PRO A 172 -1.75 20.31 -18.15
C PRO A 172 -2.76 19.16 -18.21
N GLU A 173 -3.14 18.76 -19.40
CA GLU A 173 -4.12 17.68 -19.65
C GLU A 173 -3.55 16.26 -19.47
N ASN A 174 -2.21 16.09 -19.44
CA ASN A 174 -1.55 14.79 -19.38
C ASN A 174 -0.71 14.56 -18.11
N ARG A 175 -0.37 15.63 -17.38
CA ARG A 175 0.57 15.54 -16.25
C ARG A 175 0.02 14.84 -15.03
N VAL A 176 -1.30 14.76 -14.91
CA VAL A 176 -1.98 14.07 -13.80
C VAL A 176 -2.22 12.63 -14.21
N TYR A 177 -1.89 11.68 -13.34
CA TYR A 177 -2.13 10.26 -13.59
C TYR A 177 -2.58 9.53 -12.34
N ARG A 178 -3.41 8.48 -12.52
CA ARG A 178 -3.82 7.59 -11.44
C ARG A 178 -2.63 6.73 -10.99
N TYR A 179 -2.24 6.91 -9.76
CA TYR A 179 -1.13 6.15 -9.17
C TYR A 179 -1.53 4.69 -8.92
N ASN A 180 -0.62 3.78 -9.25
CA ASN A 180 -0.69 2.37 -8.90
C ASN A 180 0.68 1.92 -8.42
N ALA A 181 0.78 1.49 -7.15
CA ALA A 181 2.05 1.20 -6.50
C ALA A 181 2.94 0.21 -7.27
N PHE A 182 2.35 -0.71 -8.02
CA PHE A 182 3.08 -1.79 -8.72
C PHE A 182 3.24 -1.55 -10.22
N ARG A 183 2.27 -0.90 -10.87
CA ARG A 183 2.19 -0.85 -12.35
C ARG A 183 2.21 0.55 -12.93
N ASN A 184 2.00 1.61 -12.14
CA ASN A 184 1.98 2.99 -12.61
C ASN A 184 2.49 3.94 -11.52
N ASN A 185 3.75 3.76 -11.13
CA ASN A 185 4.41 4.51 -10.08
C ASN A 185 5.57 5.38 -10.62
N CYS A 186 6.35 5.98 -9.72
CA CYS A 186 7.49 6.82 -10.06
C CYS A 186 8.61 6.09 -10.82
N SER A 187 8.66 4.78 -10.77
CA SER A 187 9.64 3.94 -11.46
C SER A 187 9.11 3.37 -12.78
N THR A 188 7.95 2.71 -12.74
CA THR A 188 7.38 2.04 -13.92
C THR A 188 6.93 3.03 -14.99
N ARG A 189 6.22 4.10 -14.61
CA ARG A 189 5.70 5.06 -15.58
C ARG A 189 6.79 5.73 -16.45
N PRO A 190 7.92 6.22 -15.94
CA PRO A 190 9.00 6.71 -16.78
C PRO A 190 9.66 5.61 -17.62
N LEU A 191 9.71 4.38 -17.12
CA LEU A 191 10.25 3.24 -17.89
C LEU A 191 9.33 2.80 -19.03
N ASP A 192 8.01 2.94 -18.88
CA ASP A 192 7.06 2.69 -19.96
C ASP A 192 7.36 3.58 -21.18
N LEU A 193 7.75 4.84 -20.95
CA LEU A 193 8.18 5.75 -22.06
C LEU A 193 9.44 5.24 -22.74
N TYR A 194 10.39 4.70 -21.98
CA TYR A 194 11.60 4.12 -22.54
C TYR A 194 11.27 2.86 -23.37
N PHE A 195 10.47 1.95 -22.84
CA PHE A 195 10.06 0.74 -23.56
C PHE A 195 9.24 1.05 -24.81
N GLU A 196 8.38 2.06 -24.77
CA GLU A 196 7.66 2.54 -25.96
C GLU A 196 8.62 2.99 -27.06
N THR A 197 9.75 3.64 -26.73
CA THR A 197 10.75 4.05 -27.72
C THR A 197 11.49 2.89 -28.36
N LEU A 198 11.54 1.74 -27.68
CA LEU A 198 12.10 0.51 -28.21
C LEU A 198 11.13 -0.30 -29.06
N SER A 199 9.93 0.25 -29.35
CA SER A 199 8.82 -0.44 -30.02
C SER A 199 8.33 -1.65 -29.25
N LEU A 200 8.46 -1.62 -27.93
CA LEU A 200 7.84 -2.55 -26.99
C LEU A 200 6.49 -1.97 -26.54
N PRO A 201 5.54 -2.81 -26.07
CA PRO A 201 4.29 -2.32 -25.51
C PRO A 201 4.53 -1.27 -24.41
N PRO A 202 3.68 -0.24 -24.30
CA PRO A 202 3.85 0.85 -23.34
C PRO A 202 3.37 0.47 -21.92
N ASP A 203 3.26 -0.81 -21.64
CA ASP A 203 2.96 -1.33 -20.31
C ASP A 203 3.89 -2.49 -19.98
N LEU A 204 4.20 -2.61 -18.70
CA LEU A 204 5.12 -3.63 -18.22
C LEU A 204 4.60 -5.05 -18.52
N GLN A 205 3.30 -5.28 -18.41
CA GLN A 205 2.71 -6.61 -18.64
C GLN A 205 2.90 -7.06 -20.10
N GLY A 206 2.60 -6.19 -21.07
CA GLY A 206 2.85 -6.49 -22.47
C GLY A 206 4.33 -6.67 -22.81
N THR A 207 5.22 -6.03 -22.04
CA THR A 207 6.67 -6.19 -22.18
C THR A 207 7.12 -7.57 -21.66
N LEU A 208 6.54 -8.07 -20.55
CA LEU A 208 6.88 -9.38 -19.98
C LEU A 208 6.71 -10.52 -20.99
N ASP A 209 5.65 -10.45 -21.78
CA ASP A 209 5.31 -11.50 -22.74
C ASP A 209 6.19 -11.48 -24.01
N MET A 210 6.95 -10.39 -24.22
CA MET A 210 7.73 -10.17 -25.44
C MET A 210 9.24 -10.17 -25.23
N VAL A 211 9.71 -10.08 -23.99
CA VAL A 211 11.11 -9.82 -23.67
C VAL A 211 11.74 -10.99 -22.91
N ALA A 212 12.81 -11.54 -23.45
CA ALA A 212 13.73 -12.40 -22.71
C ALA A 212 14.75 -11.52 -21.98
N LEU A 213 15.03 -11.85 -20.73
CA LEU A 213 16.06 -11.21 -19.91
C LEU A 213 17.27 -12.13 -19.76
N HIS A 214 18.42 -11.52 -19.89
CA HIS A 214 19.71 -12.14 -19.54
C HIS A 214 20.41 -11.26 -18.50
N PHE A 215 20.81 -11.86 -17.40
CA PHE A 215 21.56 -11.19 -16.33
C PHE A 215 22.99 -11.71 -16.29
N ASP A 216 23.92 -10.83 -15.92
CA ASP A 216 25.27 -11.21 -15.57
C ASP A 216 25.25 -12.14 -14.34
N ASP A 217 26.26 -13.03 -14.21
CA ASP A 217 26.32 -14.02 -13.11
C ASP A 217 26.17 -13.39 -11.70
N GLN A 218 26.72 -12.18 -11.51
CA GLN A 218 26.63 -11.46 -10.23
C GLN A 218 25.22 -11.02 -9.87
N ASN A 219 24.33 -10.83 -10.86
CA ASN A 219 22.97 -10.33 -10.70
C ASN A 219 21.90 -11.40 -10.95
N SER A 220 22.33 -12.65 -11.08
CA SER A 220 21.43 -13.81 -11.22
C SER A 220 20.45 -13.99 -10.05
N HIS A 221 20.65 -13.28 -8.94
CA HIS A 221 19.72 -13.29 -7.80
C HIS A 221 18.31 -12.77 -8.16
N TYR A 222 18.19 -11.89 -9.18
CA TYR A 222 16.88 -11.44 -9.69
C TYR A 222 16.12 -12.57 -10.40
N LEU A 223 16.77 -13.63 -10.83
CA LEU A 223 16.15 -14.82 -11.41
C LEU A 223 15.60 -15.79 -10.37
N ARG A 224 15.93 -15.60 -9.08
CA ARG A 224 15.41 -16.47 -8.02
C ARG A 224 13.92 -16.24 -7.83
N PRO A 225 13.11 -17.31 -7.76
CA PRO A 225 11.69 -17.19 -7.47
C PRO A 225 11.49 -16.42 -6.16
N THR A 226 10.81 -15.30 -6.25
CA THR A 226 10.51 -14.41 -5.10
C THR A 226 9.09 -13.91 -5.24
N THR A 227 8.33 -13.86 -4.15
CA THR A 227 6.97 -13.32 -4.18
C THR A 227 6.97 -11.80 -4.00
N TRP A 228 5.91 -11.14 -4.44
CA TRP A 228 5.71 -9.71 -4.20
C TRP A 228 5.77 -9.38 -2.71
N ARG A 229 5.11 -10.20 -1.86
CA ARG A 229 5.12 -10.01 -0.39
C ARG A 229 6.52 -10.06 0.20
N GLN A 230 7.34 -11.03 -0.23
CA GLN A 230 8.72 -11.13 0.26
C GLN A 230 9.53 -9.88 -0.06
N VAL A 231 9.34 -9.33 -1.25
CA VAL A 231 10.06 -8.13 -1.69
C VAL A 231 9.60 -6.90 -0.93
N ILE A 232 8.29 -6.71 -0.78
CA ILE A 232 7.72 -5.56 -0.06
C ILE A 232 8.09 -5.62 1.42
N ASN A 233 7.91 -6.77 2.06
CA ASN A 233 8.25 -6.94 3.47
C ASN A 233 9.75 -6.74 3.74
N ALA A 234 10.62 -7.06 2.78
CA ALA A 234 12.05 -6.78 2.90
C ALA A 234 12.33 -5.26 2.89
N LEU A 235 11.63 -4.48 2.07
CA LEU A 235 11.73 -3.02 2.07
C LEU A 235 11.18 -2.40 3.36
N GLU A 236 10.10 -2.96 3.88
CA GLU A 236 9.41 -2.49 5.09
C GLU A 236 10.00 -3.03 6.40
N ALA A 237 11.02 -3.90 6.35
CA ALA A 237 11.55 -4.64 7.51
C ALA A 237 11.96 -3.75 8.69
N GLY A 238 12.31 -2.48 8.41
CA GLY A 238 12.57 -1.45 9.42
C GLY A 238 11.36 -1.01 10.25
N SER A 239 10.15 -1.27 9.76
CA SER A 239 8.88 -0.80 10.33
C SER A 239 7.88 -1.93 10.53
N PRO A 240 7.97 -2.73 11.62
CA PRO A 240 7.12 -3.91 11.83
C PRO A 240 5.61 -3.64 11.82
N TRP A 241 5.19 -2.42 12.17
CA TRP A 241 3.80 -2.00 12.07
C TRP A 241 3.36 -1.75 10.64
N LEU A 242 4.26 -1.24 9.77
CA LEU A 242 4.00 -1.09 8.35
C LEU A 242 3.86 -2.47 7.70
N VAL A 243 4.79 -3.40 7.99
CA VAL A 243 4.70 -4.80 7.54
C VAL A 243 3.35 -5.42 7.94
N LEU A 244 2.91 -5.23 9.20
CA LEU A 244 1.60 -5.72 9.63
C LEU A 244 0.46 -5.06 8.86
N GLY A 245 0.51 -3.75 8.66
CA GLY A 245 -0.52 -3.00 7.92
C GLY A 245 -0.64 -3.49 6.47
N THR A 246 0.50 -3.64 5.79
CA THR A 246 0.59 -4.15 4.42
C THR A 246 0.10 -5.61 4.36
N ASP A 247 0.55 -6.47 5.27
CA ASP A 247 0.12 -7.88 5.33
C ASP A 247 -1.38 -8.04 5.61
N LEU A 248 -1.98 -7.12 6.37
CA LEU A 248 -3.43 -7.09 6.60
C LEU A 248 -4.19 -6.62 5.35
N ALA A 249 -3.75 -5.53 4.73
CA ALA A 249 -4.47 -4.90 3.63
C ALA A 249 -4.38 -5.70 2.32
N MET A 250 -3.23 -6.35 2.07
CA MET A 250 -2.95 -7.05 0.82
C MET A 250 -3.45 -8.50 0.83
N GLY A 251 -4.01 -8.92 -0.30
CA GLY A 251 -4.55 -10.26 -0.50
C GLY A 251 -3.50 -11.31 -0.86
N SER A 252 -3.97 -12.51 -1.19
CA SER A 252 -3.13 -13.66 -1.56
C SER A 252 -2.46 -13.51 -2.93
N GLU A 253 -2.91 -12.58 -3.78
CA GLU A 253 -2.24 -12.27 -5.04
C GLU A 253 -0.80 -11.79 -4.81
N LEU A 254 -0.54 -11.13 -3.67
CA LEU A 254 0.81 -10.69 -3.28
C LEU A 254 1.79 -11.86 -3.02
N ASP A 255 1.28 -13.06 -2.81
CA ASP A 255 2.08 -14.27 -2.55
C ASP A 255 2.44 -15.04 -3.84
N GLN A 256 2.03 -14.52 -5.00
CA GLN A 256 2.45 -15.06 -6.29
C GLN A 256 3.90 -14.69 -6.58
N THR A 257 4.58 -15.59 -7.32
CA THR A 257 5.96 -15.37 -7.76
C THR A 257 6.00 -14.24 -8.79
N MET A 258 6.91 -13.30 -8.58
CA MET A 258 7.18 -12.19 -9.50
C MET A 258 8.02 -12.65 -10.69
N HIS A 259 7.73 -12.09 -11.86
CA HIS A 259 8.69 -12.06 -12.96
C HIS A 259 9.83 -11.05 -12.65
N PRO A 260 11.09 -11.29 -13.05
CA PRO A 260 12.17 -10.35 -12.76
C PRO A 260 11.92 -8.90 -13.22
N LEU A 261 11.27 -8.69 -14.37
CA LEU A 261 10.89 -7.35 -14.85
C LEU A 261 9.83 -6.66 -13.97
N GLU A 262 9.02 -7.41 -13.25
CA GLU A 262 8.06 -6.80 -12.33
C GLU A 262 8.73 -6.08 -11.17
N ARG A 263 10.01 -6.40 -10.86
CA ARG A 263 10.80 -5.63 -9.88
C ARG A 263 11.13 -4.20 -10.30
N LEU A 264 10.90 -3.84 -11.56
CA LEU A 264 11.05 -2.47 -12.04
C LEU A 264 10.14 -1.46 -11.32
N PHE A 265 9.17 -1.92 -10.54
CA PHE A 265 8.38 -1.02 -9.69
C PHE A 265 9.18 -0.44 -8.50
N ILE A 266 10.31 -1.08 -8.14
CA ILE A 266 11.21 -0.62 -7.09
C ILE A 266 12.32 0.22 -7.74
N PRO A 267 12.47 1.50 -7.41
CA PRO A 267 13.44 2.40 -8.06
C PRO A 267 14.87 1.87 -8.09
N THR A 268 15.38 1.37 -6.97
CA THR A 268 16.76 0.86 -6.88
C THR A 268 16.97 -0.46 -7.62
N ASP A 269 15.98 -1.36 -7.59
CA ASP A 269 16.02 -2.60 -8.36
C ASP A 269 15.94 -2.30 -9.86
N ALA A 270 15.08 -1.34 -10.25
CA ALA A 270 14.97 -0.89 -11.63
C ALA A 270 16.30 -0.37 -12.17
N ALA A 271 16.97 0.52 -11.42
CA ALA A 271 18.29 1.03 -11.81
C ALA A 271 19.32 -0.11 -11.96
N GLU A 272 19.32 -1.08 -11.06
CA GLU A 272 20.26 -2.20 -11.10
C GLU A 272 19.95 -3.18 -12.26
N ILE A 273 18.67 -3.53 -12.45
CA ILE A 273 18.23 -4.37 -13.57
C ILE A 273 18.57 -3.72 -14.90
N LEU A 274 18.28 -2.41 -15.08
CA LEU A 274 18.67 -1.68 -16.30
C LEU A 274 20.18 -1.67 -16.51
N ALA A 275 20.97 -1.55 -15.45
CA ALA A 275 22.43 -1.48 -15.55
C ALA A 275 23.08 -2.82 -15.90
N THR A 276 22.49 -3.95 -15.49
CA THR A 276 23.15 -5.26 -15.46
C THR A 276 22.48 -6.33 -16.31
N SER A 277 21.31 -6.01 -16.90
CA SER A 277 20.60 -6.94 -17.79
C SER A 277 20.74 -6.58 -19.25
N SER A 278 20.47 -7.56 -20.09
CA SER A 278 20.28 -7.39 -21.53
C SER A 278 18.89 -7.89 -21.90
N TYR A 279 18.25 -7.20 -22.85
CA TYR A 279 16.92 -7.56 -23.35
C TYR A 279 17.03 -8.21 -24.73
N GLY A 280 16.29 -9.28 -24.93
CA GLY A 280 16.11 -9.91 -26.23
C GLY A 280 14.65 -10.14 -26.53
N ARG A 281 14.25 -10.05 -27.79
CA ARG A 281 12.88 -10.33 -28.20
C ARG A 281 12.60 -11.83 -28.19
N MET A 282 11.58 -12.28 -27.46
CA MET A 282 11.18 -13.69 -27.45
C MET A 282 10.73 -14.15 -28.84
N GLY A 283 11.15 -15.36 -29.25
CA GLY A 283 10.72 -15.99 -30.50
C GLY A 283 11.49 -15.58 -31.75
N ALA A 284 12.53 -14.75 -31.64
CA ALA A 284 13.45 -14.50 -32.76
C ALA A 284 14.51 -15.61 -32.84
N THR A 285 14.76 -16.15 -34.04
CA THR A 285 15.81 -17.16 -34.28
C THR A 285 17.21 -16.63 -34.00
N ASP A 286 17.39 -15.31 -34.21
CA ASP A 286 18.63 -14.57 -33.88
C ASP A 286 18.29 -13.47 -32.89
N THR A 287 18.36 -13.78 -31.60
CA THR A 287 18.07 -12.81 -30.53
C THR A 287 19.18 -11.77 -30.45
N VAL A 288 18.89 -10.54 -30.87
CA VAL A 288 19.76 -9.40 -30.65
C VAL A 288 19.54 -8.93 -29.22
N TRP A 289 20.57 -9.06 -28.39
CA TRP A 289 20.54 -8.58 -27.02
C TRP A 289 20.84 -7.08 -26.96
N LEU A 290 19.88 -6.31 -26.50
CA LEU A 290 20.01 -4.86 -26.30
C LEU A 290 20.41 -4.61 -24.84
N LYS A 291 21.51 -3.89 -24.65
CA LYS A 291 21.89 -3.38 -23.32
C LYS A 291 21.23 -2.02 -23.11
N PRO A 292 20.38 -1.87 -22.08
CA PRO A 292 19.69 -0.61 -21.84
C PRO A 292 20.62 0.46 -21.25
N CYS A 293 21.75 0.07 -20.68
CA CYS A 293 22.68 0.92 -19.96
C CYS A 293 23.91 1.27 -20.83
N GLU A 294 24.14 2.56 -21.05
CA GLU A 294 25.39 3.10 -21.57
C GLU A 294 26.41 3.31 -20.46
N GLN A 295 25.97 3.88 -19.33
CA GLN A 295 26.80 4.13 -18.16
C GLN A 295 25.97 4.05 -16.88
N TYR A 296 26.52 3.40 -15.85
CA TYR A 296 25.93 3.29 -14.51
C TYR A 296 26.77 4.08 -13.50
N ILE A 297 26.13 4.99 -12.78
CA ILE A 297 26.75 5.88 -11.81
C ILE A 297 26.06 5.70 -10.47
N LYS A 298 26.84 5.43 -9.42
CA LYS A 298 26.36 5.45 -8.04
C LYS A 298 27.04 6.62 -7.31
N THR A 299 26.26 7.40 -6.59
CA THR A 299 26.81 8.44 -5.70
C THR A 299 27.14 7.83 -4.35
N GLU A 300 28.06 8.47 -3.62
CA GLU A 300 28.26 8.18 -2.21
C GLU A 300 27.00 8.61 -1.44
N GLY A 301 26.47 7.73 -0.61
CA GLY A 301 25.30 7.95 0.22
C GLY A 301 24.98 6.66 0.97
N ALA A 302 24.29 6.79 2.09
CA ALA A 302 23.90 5.59 2.83
C ALA A 302 22.74 4.90 2.08
N PRO A 303 22.87 3.61 1.73
CA PRO A 303 21.69 2.83 1.45
C PRO A 303 20.87 2.81 2.74
N ALA A 304 19.56 3.01 2.66
CA ALA A 304 18.72 2.85 3.82
C ALA A 304 18.83 1.39 4.29
N THR A 305 19.54 1.20 5.38
CA THR A 305 19.45 -0.07 6.08
C THR A 305 18.17 -0.03 6.92
N PRO A 306 17.27 -1.01 6.75
CA PRO A 306 16.12 -1.11 7.63
C PRO A 306 16.59 -1.11 9.08
N ARG A 307 16.24 -0.07 9.86
CA ARG A 307 16.62 0.06 11.27
C ARG A 307 15.67 -0.68 12.21
N GLY A 308 14.93 -1.66 11.70
CA GLY A 308 14.00 -2.43 12.49
C GLY A 308 14.68 -3.38 13.43
N GLY A 309 14.36 -3.26 14.71
CA GLY A 309 14.72 -4.21 15.74
C GLY A 309 13.47 -4.65 16.53
N PHE A 310 13.56 -5.82 17.18
CA PHE A 310 12.53 -6.24 18.12
C PHE A 310 12.59 -5.34 19.35
N ASN A 311 11.57 -4.52 19.56
CA ASN A 311 11.44 -3.58 20.68
C ASN A 311 10.07 -3.69 21.34
N PHE A 312 9.84 -3.00 22.45
CA PHE A 312 8.59 -3.07 23.23
C PHE A 312 7.35 -2.60 22.44
N THR A 313 7.53 -1.88 21.34
CA THR A 313 6.42 -1.45 20.48
C THR A 313 6.11 -2.43 19.34
N HIS A 314 6.84 -3.55 19.25
CA HIS A 314 6.66 -4.54 18.19
C HIS A 314 5.23 -5.12 18.19
N PRO A 315 4.56 -5.27 17.02
CA PRO A 315 3.17 -5.79 16.96
C PRO A 315 2.96 -7.11 17.68
N LEU A 316 3.92 -8.03 17.61
CA LEU A 316 3.83 -9.32 18.32
C LEU A 316 3.70 -9.15 19.83
N ILE A 317 4.41 -8.19 20.42
CA ILE A 317 4.30 -7.91 21.87
C ILE A 317 2.93 -7.32 22.16
N ALA A 318 2.50 -6.32 21.39
CA ALA A 318 1.20 -5.67 21.57
C ALA A 318 0.05 -6.68 21.51
N PHE A 319 0.04 -7.58 20.52
CA PHE A 319 -1.02 -8.57 20.36
C PHE A 319 -0.87 -9.78 21.30
N SER A 320 0.34 -10.08 21.79
CA SER A 320 0.51 -11.03 22.90
C SER A 320 -0.11 -10.48 24.20
N LEU A 321 0.07 -9.20 24.49
CA LEU A 321 -0.58 -8.55 25.63
C LEU A 321 -2.12 -8.50 25.46
N LEU A 322 -2.59 -8.25 24.24
CA LEU A 322 -4.02 -8.36 23.92
C LEU A 322 -4.55 -9.77 24.21
N LEU A 323 -3.83 -10.82 23.81
CA LEU A 323 -4.23 -12.20 24.09
C LEU A 323 -4.29 -12.46 25.58
N ILE A 324 -3.30 -12.04 26.35
CA ILE A 324 -3.30 -12.17 27.83
C ILE A 324 -4.52 -11.44 28.42
N LEU A 325 -4.83 -10.24 27.95
CA LEU A 325 -6.02 -9.50 28.37
C LEU A 325 -7.31 -10.26 28.04
N CYS A 326 -7.43 -10.83 26.83
CA CYS A 326 -8.60 -11.62 26.42
C CYS A 326 -8.77 -12.90 27.24
N LEU A 327 -7.67 -13.60 27.56
CA LEU A 327 -7.68 -14.76 28.47
C LEU A 327 -8.11 -14.38 29.90
N THR A 328 -7.65 -13.22 30.37
CA THR A 328 -8.08 -12.68 31.67
C THR A 328 -9.57 -12.36 31.68
N ILE A 329 -10.09 -11.68 30.65
CA ILE A 329 -11.53 -11.41 30.50
C ILE A 329 -12.33 -12.72 30.47
N TYR A 330 -11.84 -13.71 29.74
CA TYR A 330 -12.46 -15.04 29.67
C TYR A 330 -12.55 -15.71 31.05
N ALA A 331 -11.45 -15.72 31.82
CA ALA A 331 -11.39 -16.28 33.15
C ALA A 331 -12.29 -15.53 34.17
N LEU A 332 -12.30 -14.19 34.10
CA LEU A 332 -13.20 -13.37 34.96
C LEU A 332 -14.67 -13.63 34.64
N ARG A 333 -15.01 -13.77 33.34
CA ARG A 333 -16.38 -14.12 32.93
C ARG A 333 -16.79 -15.49 33.44
N ALA A 334 -15.93 -16.50 33.37
CA ALA A 334 -16.20 -17.85 33.89
C ALA A 334 -16.54 -17.82 35.38
N ARG A 335 -15.97 -16.85 36.13
CA ARG A 335 -16.25 -16.64 37.58
C ARG A 335 -17.42 -15.69 37.87
N GLY A 336 -18.17 -15.27 36.85
CA GLY A 336 -19.34 -14.40 36.98
C GLY A 336 -19.05 -12.90 37.19
N TRP A 337 -17.79 -12.47 37.09
CA TRP A 337 -17.42 -11.05 37.20
C TRP A 337 -17.88 -10.27 35.98
N LYS A 338 -18.19 -8.96 36.14
CA LYS A 338 -18.74 -8.10 35.08
C LYS A 338 -17.90 -6.85 34.76
N ILE A 339 -16.77 -6.68 35.46
CA ILE A 339 -15.94 -5.45 35.38
C ILE A 339 -15.27 -5.23 34.00
N TYR A 340 -15.22 -6.26 33.16
CA TYR A 340 -14.51 -6.24 31.85
C TYR A 340 -15.36 -5.71 30.67
N GLY A 341 -16.62 -5.34 30.89
CA GLY A 341 -17.55 -5.04 29.79
C GLY A 341 -17.09 -3.93 28.83
N ILE A 342 -16.46 -2.88 29.37
CA ILE A 342 -15.94 -1.77 28.56
C ILE A 342 -14.74 -2.21 27.70
N LEU A 343 -13.81 -2.97 28.27
CA LEU A 343 -12.63 -3.47 27.55
C LEU A 343 -13.06 -4.40 26.40
N GLU A 344 -13.98 -5.30 26.66
CA GLU A 344 -14.51 -6.19 25.62
C GLU A 344 -15.23 -5.42 24.51
N PHE A 345 -16.01 -4.39 24.88
CA PHE A 345 -16.64 -3.49 23.92
C PHE A 345 -15.60 -2.82 23.01
N LEU A 346 -14.53 -2.26 23.59
CA LEU A 346 -13.48 -1.59 22.82
C LEU A 346 -12.75 -2.58 21.91
N ILE A 347 -12.48 -3.81 22.35
CA ILE A 347 -11.83 -4.83 21.52
C ILE A 347 -12.73 -5.15 20.31
N TYR A 348 -14.01 -5.41 20.50
CA TYR A 348 -14.91 -5.68 19.38
C TYR A 348 -15.15 -4.47 18.49
N LEU A 349 -15.17 -3.27 19.05
CA LEU A 349 -15.29 -2.03 18.27
C LEU A 349 -14.09 -1.87 17.32
N VAL A 350 -12.88 -1.97 17.85
CA VAL A 350 -11.64 -1.83 17.05
C VAL A 350 -11.53 -2.95 16.02
N ALA A 351 -11.77 -4.21 16.42
CA ALA A 351 -11.74 -5.35 15.51
C ALA A 351 -12.80 -5.22 14.40
N GLY A 352 -14.00 -4.75 14.76
CA GLY A 352 -15.09 -4.56 13.81
C GLY A 352 -14.86 -3.41 12.84
N LEU A 353 -14.33 -2.27 13.32
CA LEU A 353 -13.93 -1.15 12.44
C LEU A 353 -12.79 -1.56 11.51
N GLY A 354 -11.78 -2.25 12.03
CA GLY A 354 -10.69 -2.82 11.21
C GLY A 354 -11.21 -3.81 10.17
N GLY A 355 -12.14 -4.68 10.55
CA GLY A 355 -12.81 -5.61 9.64
C GLY A 355 -13.63 -4.92 8.55
N CYS A 356 -14.35 -3.83 8.89
CA CYS A 356 -15.08 -3.03 7.90
C CYS A 356 -14.13 -2.33 6.93
N LEU A 357 -13.02 -1.77 7.43
CA LEU A 357 -12.01 -1.14 6.59
C LEU A 357 -11.39 -2.17 5.64
N LEU A 358 -10.99 -3.32 6.16
CA LEU A 358 -10.41 -4.40 5.37
C LEU A 358 -11.39 -4.93 4.31
N PHE A 359 -12.66 -5.08 4.68
CA PHE A 359 -13.73 -5.45 3.75
C PHE A 359 -13.89 -4.40 2.65
N TYR A 360 -13.88 -3.11 3.01
CA TYR A 360 -13.96 -2.04 2.04
C TYR A 360 -12.77 -2.06 1.08
N ILE A 361 -11.54 -2.16 1.58
CA ILE A 361 -10.33 -2.21 0.76
C ILE A 361 -10.39 -3.42 -0.18
N SER A 362 -10.80 -4.58 0.30
CA SER A 362 -10.81 -5.82 -0.49
C SER A 362 -11.85 -5.84 -1.61
N PHE A 363 -13.00 -5.16 -1.44
CA PHE A 363 -14.12 -5.29 -2.38
C PHE A 363 -14.48 -4.01 -3.14
N PHE A 364 -14.06 -2.84 -2.65
CA PHE A 364 -14.49 -1.55 -3.19
C PHE A 364 -13.33 -0.60 -3.53
N SER A 365 -12.11 -0.92 -3.13
CA SER A 365 -10.93 -0.13 -3.46
C SER A 365 -10.39 -0.50 -4.85
N GLU A 366 -9.77 0.49 -5.52
CA GLU A 366 -9.04 0.28 -6.78
C GLU A 366 -7.57 -0.13 -6.54
N HIS A 367 -7.16 -0.38 -5.29
CA HIS A 367 -5.81 -0.86 -5.00
C HIS A 367 -5.57 -2.24 -5.64
N PRO A 368 -4.42 -2.44 -6.27
CA PRO A 368 -4.06 -3.74 -6.82
C PRO A 368 -3.75 -4.74 -5.69
N MET A 369 -3.91 -6.03 -5.97
CA MET A 369 -3.50 -7.15 -5.11
C MET A 369 -4.13 -7.16 -3.70
N VAL A 370 -5.29 -6.52 -3.51
CA VAL A 370 -6.01 -6.51 -2.22
C VAL A 370 -7.04 -7.64 -2.11
N PHE A 371 -7.32 -8.35 -3.18
CA PHE A 371 -8.29 -9.44 -3.24
C PHE A 371 -7.70 -10.68 -3.96
N PRO A 372 -8.07 -11.91 -3.55
CA PRO A 372 -8.83 -12.25 -2.33
C PRO A 372 -7.97 -12.08 -1.08
N ASN A 373 -8.58 -11.59 0.03
CA ASN A 373 -7.89 -11.34 1.29
C ASN A 373 -8.49 -12.19 2.43
N TRP A 374 -7.78 -13.22 2.82
CA TRP A 374 -8.24 -14.19 3.81
C TRP A 374 -8.10 -13.72 5.26
N ASN A 375 -7.43 -12.58 5.50
CA ASN A 375 -7.42 -11.92 6.81
C ASN A 375 -8.84 -11.50 7.26
N LEU A 376 -9.79 -11.37 6.31
CA LEU A 376 -11.20 -11.10 6.60
C LEU A 376 -11.89 -12.20 7.41
N LEU A 377 -11.36 -13.43 7.42
CA LEU A 377 -11.85 -14.49 8.30
C LEU A 377 -11.47 -14.24 9.77
N ALA A 378 -10.32 -13.59 9.99
CA ALA A 378 -9.88 -13.20 11.33
C ALA A 378 -10.50 -11.85 11.76
N LEU A 379 -10.43 -10.82 10.92
CA LEU A 379 -10.99 -9.51 11.17
C LEU A 379 -12.30 -9.31 10.39
N HIS A 380 -13.38 -9.86 10.94
CA HIS A 380 -14.69 -9.87 10.30
C HIS A 380 -15.52 -8.63 10.69
N PRO A 381 -16.23 -7.95 9.73
CA PRO A 381 -17.11 -6.81 10.04
C PRO A 381 -18.17 -7.10 11.10
N GLY A 382 -18.57 -8.36 11.28
CA GLY A 382 -19.54 -8.80 12.28
C GLY A 382 -19.18 -8.45 13.73
N TYR A 383 -17.90 -8.21 14.04
CA TYR A 383 -17.50 -7.72 15.36
C TYR A 383 -18.04 -6.33 15.68
N LEU A 384 -18.23 -5.48 14.66
CA LEU A 384 -18.88 -4.18 14.85
C LEU A 384 -20.33 -4.33 15.30
N VAL A 385 -21.04 -5.32 14.76
CA VAL A 385 -22.41 -5.63 15.21
C VAL A 385 -22.43 -6.06 16.68
N LEU A 386 -21.47 -6.88 17.12
CA LEU A 386 -21.33 -7.22 18.54
C LEU A 386 -21.10 -5.99 19.41
N ALA A 387 -20.20 -5.11 19.01
CA ALA A 387 -19.91 -3.87 19.73
C ALA A 387 -21.17 -2.99 19.85
N VAL A 388 -21.86 -2.74 18.74
CA VAL A 388 -23.09 -1.92 18.70
C VAL A 388 -24.21 -2.49 19.60
N LEU A 389 -24.31 -3.81 19.71
CA LEU A 389 -25.33 -4.47 20.54
C LEU A 389 -24.98 -4.50 22.04
N MET A 390 -23.72 -4.27 22.42
CA MET A 390 -23.30 -4.38 23.84
C MET A 390 -23.96 -3.38 24.79
N PRO A 391 -24.14 -2.08 24.43
CA PRO A 391 -24.78 -1.11 25.31
C PRO A 391 -26.22 -1.45 25.68
N PHE A 392 -26.92 -2.27 24.89
CA PHE A 392 -28.32 -2.66 25.16
C PHE A 392 -28.49 -3.73 26.25
N GLY A 393 -27.41 -4.15 26.89
CA GLY A 393 -27.42 -5.01 28.08
C GLY A 393 -28.06 -6.37 27.85
N SER A 394 -28.94 -6.78 28.78
CA SER A 394 -29.61 -8.10 28.74
C SER A 394 -30.55 -8.26 27.54
N ARG A 395 -31.12 -7.19 27.03
CA ARG A 395 -32.07 -7.21 25.87
C ARG A 395 -31.48 -7.87 24.65
N THR A 396 -30.17 -7.74 24.42
CA THR A 396 -29.48 -8.27 23.23
C THR A 396 -28.59 -9.49 23.54
N MET A 397 -28.61 -9.99 24.78
CA MET A 397 -27.68 -11.03 25.21
C MET A 397 -27.76 -12.33 24.39
N GLN A 398 -28.97 -12.79 24.06
CA GLN A 398 -29.15 -13.98 23.24
C GLN A 398 -28.67 -13.79 21.81
N VAL A 399 -28.98 -12.64 21.21
CA VAL A 399 -28.53 -12.28 19.83
C VAL A 399 -27.02 -12.21 19.78
N ARG A 400 -26.38 -11.54 20.74
CA ARG A 400 -24.90 -11.47 20.83
C ARG A 400 -24.26 -12.83 21.01
N ARG A 401 -24.89 -13.75 21.76
CA ARG A 401 -24.43 -15.13 21.92
C ARG A 401 -24.45 -15.86 20.57
N ILE A 402 -25.54 -15.76 19.82
CA ILE A 402 -25.68 -16.38 18.50
C ILE A 402 -24.63 -15.80 17.52
N ILE A 403 -24.51 -14.48 17.45
CA ILE A 403 -23.51 -13.83 16.58
C ILE A 403 -22.10 -14.30 16.94
N SER A 404 -21.78 -14.38 18.25
CA SER A 404 -20.47 -14.86 18.69
C SER A 404 -20.19 -16.30 18.25
N MET A 405 -21.18 -17.20 18.34
CA MET A 405 -21.05 -18.58 17.85
C MET A 405 -20.83 -18.63 16.33
N VAL A 406 -21.56 -17.81 15.58
CA VAL A 406 -21.38 -17.70 14.12
C VAL A 406 -19.98 -17.21 13.77
N LEU A 407 -19.47 -16.21 14.49
CA LEU A 407 -18.13 -15.63 14.24
C LEU A 407 -16.98 -16.56 14.68
N LEU A 408 -17.23 -17.63 15.46
CA LEU A 408 -16.22 -18.65 15.70
C LEU A 408 -15.92 -19.49 14.45
N ILE A 409 -16.88 -19.62 13.52
CA ILE A 409 -16.73 -20.43 12.31
C ILE A 409 -15.59 -19.87 11.41
N PRO A 410 -15.61 -18.59 11.00
CA PRO A 410 -14.51 -18.03 10.19
C PRO A 410 -13.18 -18.05 10.94
N LEU A 411 -13.14 -17.88 12.26
CA LEU A 411 -11.90 -17.96 13.04
C LEU A 411 -11.26 -19.35 13.02
N VAL A 412 -12.08 -20.43 13.07
CA VAL A 412 -11.58 -21.80 12.92
C VAL A 412 -11.16 -22.08 11.48
N ALA A 413 -11.91 -21.61 10.52
CA ALA A 413 -11.57 -21.76 9.10
C ALA A 413 -10.32 -20.99 8.68
N PHE A 414 -10.02 -19.87 9.33
CA PHE A 414 -8.95 -18.93 8.97
C PHE A 414 -7.58 -19.59 8.72
N PRO A 415 -6.97 -20.31 9.69
CA PRO A 415 -5.66 -20.91 9.47
C PRO A 415 -5.70 -22.01 8.39
N ILE A 416 -6.79 -22.76 8.29
CA ILE A 416 -6.96 -23.84 7.30
C ILE A 416 -7.00 -23.24 5.90
N VAL A 417 -7.83 -22.23 5.71
CA VAL A 417 -7.98 -21.56 4.39
C VAL A 417 -6.70 -20.87 4.01
N ALA A 418 -6.07 -20.11 4.91
CA ALA A 418 -4.82 -19.40 4.63
C ALA A 418 -3.71 -20.34 4.12
N LEU A 419 -3.56 -21.51 4.79
CA LEU A 419 -2.60 -22.53 4.37
C LEU A 419 -2.97 -23.19 3.04
N SER A 420 -4.27 -23.38 2.77
CA SER A 420 -4.74 -24.05 1.55
C SER A 420 -4.57 -23.18 0.29
N VAL A 421 -4.70 -21.86 0.43
CA VAL A 421 -4.60 -20.90 -0.68
C VAL A 421 -3.21 -20.27 -0.80
N GLY A 422 -2.28 -20.60 0.11
CA GLY A 422 -0.91 -20.11 0.08
C GLY A 422 -0.75 -18.63 0.49
N GLN A 423 -1.76 -17.99 1.09
CA GLN A 423 -1.58 -16.63 1.62
C GLN A 423 -0.69 -16.66 2.86
N VAL A 424 0.43 -15.95 2.81
CA VAL A 424 1.31 -15.74 3.97
C VAL A 424 0.62 -14.78 4.95
N ILE A 425 0.41 -15.25 6.17
CA ILE A 425 -0.26 -14.49 7.24
C ILE A 425 0.77 -13.99 8.23
N ASN A 426 0.72 -12.70 8.55
CA ASN A 426 1.57 -12.10 9.59
C ASN A 426 1.29 -12.78 10.95
N PRO A 427 2.33 -13.18 11.71
CA PRO A 427 2.16 -13.83 13.02
C PRO A 427 1.27 -13.06 14.00
N SER A 428 1.27 -11.73 13.94
CA SER A 428 0.40 -10.89 14.78
C SER A 428 -1.09 -11.11 14.50
N VAL A 429 -1.47 -11.46 13.26
CA VAL A 429 -2.87 -11.71 12.90
C VAL A 429 -3.39 -13.00 13.55
N TYR A 430 -2.54 -14.02 13.70
CA TYR A 430 -2.91 -15.22 14.45
C TYR A 430 -3.19 -14.90 15.93
N LEU A 431 -2.40 -14.01 16.56
CA LEU A 431 -2.64 -13.57 17.93
C LEU A 431 -3.97 -12.82 18.06
N ILE A 432 -4.30 -11.95 17.07
CA ILE A 432 -5.59 -11.27 16.99
C ILE A 432 -6.73 -12.31 16.88
N ALA A 433 -6.61 -13.26 15.96
CA ALA A 433 -7.61 -14.28 15.72
C ALA A 433 -7.86 -15.15 16.98
N VAL A 434 -6.80 -15.59 17.65
CA VAL A 434 -6.89 -16.36 18.90
C VAL A 434 -7.51 -15.51 20.02
N SER A 435 -7.17 -14.24 20.12
CA SER A 435 -7.77 -13.31 21.10
C SER A 435 -9.29 -13.20 20.91
N LEU A 436 -9.74 -12.99 19.67
CA LEU A 436 -11.15 -12.89 19.32
C LEU A 436 -11.88 -14.23 19.50
N PHE A 437 -11.21 -15.34 19.21
CA PHE A 437 -11.73 -16.70 19.46
C PHE A 437 -12.00 -16.95 20.93
N VAL A 438 -11.04 -16.63 21.81
CA VAL A 438 -11.18 -16.76 23.28
C VAL A 438 -12.37 -15.92 23.79
N LEU A 439 -12.49 -14.67 23.35
CA LEU A 439 -13.64 -13.82 23.71
C LEU A 439 -14.96 -14.40 23.19
N GLY A 440 -14.96 -14.91 21.95
CA GLY A 440 -16.12 -15.57 21.35
C GLY A 440 -16.60 -16.78 22.13
N LEU A 441 -15.69 -17.67 22.57
CA LEU A 441 -15.98 -18.81 23.43
C LEU A 441 -16.63 -18.36 24.74
N GLY A 442 -16.04 -17.39 25.42
CA GLY A 442 -16.57 -16.83 26.64
C GLY A 442 -17.97 -16.26 26.49
N ARG A 443 -18.25 -15.59 25.36
CA ARG A 443 -19.58 -15.03 25.07
C ARG A 443 -20.59 -16.11 24.68
N ALA A 444 -20.13 -17.17 24.01
CA ALA A 444 -20.96 -18.37 23.76
C ALA A 444 -21.31 -19.15 25.04
N GLY A 445 -20.63 -18.86 26.15
CA GLY A 445 -20.83 -19.52 27.42
C GLY A 445 -20.12 -20.89 27.54
N TRP A 446 -19.07 -21.09 26.75
CA TRP A 446 -18.24 -22.30 26.77
C TRP A 446 -17.05 -22.10 27.69
N PHE A 447 -17.09 -22.73 28.85
CA PHE A 447 -16.04 -22.66 29.86
C PHE A 447 -15.60 -24.05 30.31
N PRO A 448 -14.29 -24.32 30.46
CA PRO A 448 -13.80 -25.55 31.09
C PRO A 448 -14.21 -25.58 32.56
N SER A 449 -14.50 -26.78 33.05
CA SER A 449 -15.00 -27.01 34.44
C SER A 449 -14.07 -26.45 35.52
N PHE A 450 -12.75 -26.47 35.28
CA PHE A 450 -11.77 -25.95 36.24
C PHE A 450 -11.77 -24.44 36.43
N LEU A 451 -12.37 -23.68 35.49
CA LEU A 451 -12.54 -22.23 35.61
C LEU A 451 -13.84 -21.84 36.31
N MET A 452 -14.79 -22.73 36.40
CA MET A 452 -16.08 -22.47 37.06
C MET A 452 -15.92 -22.40 38.58
N PRO A 453 -16.69 -21.57 39.31
CA PRO A 453 -16.72 -21.61 40.75
C PRO A 453 -17.14 -23.01 41.22
N LEU A 454 -16.49 -23.48 42.27
CA LEU A 454 -16.92 -24.73 42.94
C LEU A 454 -18.39 -24.60 43.31
N PRO A 455 -19.21 -25.64 43.11
CA PRO A 455 -20.58 -25.62 43.56
C PRO A 455 -20.56 -25.34 45.06
N THR A 456 -21.27 -24.31 45.50
CA THR A 456 -21.51 -24.08 46.94
C THR A 456 -22.25 -25.28 47.43
N LEU A 457 -21.58 -26.07 48.28
CA LEU A 457 -22.25 -27.15 49.01
C LEU A 457 -23.45 -26.57 49.79
N PRO A 458 -24.60 -27.19 49.74
CA PRO A 458 -25.82 -26.70 50.37
C PRO A 458 -25.68 -26.56 51.88
#